data_c25015241c4dd5df283e1a556a9004ec
#
_entry.id   c25015241c4dd5df283e1a556a9004ec
#
_cell.length_a   1.000
_cell.length_b   1.000
_cell.length_c   1.000
_cell.angle_alpha   90.00
_cell.angle_beta   90.00
_cell.angle_gamma   90.00
#
_symmetry.space_group_name_H-M   'P 1'
#
loop_
_entity.id
_entity.type
_entity.pdbx_description
1 polymer ?
#
loop_
_entity_poly.entity_id
_entity_poly.type
_entity_poly.pdbx_seq_one_letter_code
_entity_poly.pdbx_strand_id
1 'polypeptide(L)'
;TLSYINNAEEITFYDDKKNEKVTFNRGKYKNVFTFCVTVDNFNAFEAKIEKMNFLQVNSGTIAISVDDLEVYTAYFDSPLYFLHYLKQRKAATRSKTLLLSDELDHLGMYIVHNNYEMYAGEFDDCNSFAAYGYREDLDAYFASLHCKEVESAKPVQEIPNEIRKIISVVEEKQLFGRVSFVNFLLDYAPETRNQLVETIHYLLKRQREIGRMFPAFSNGDVMHGCFVKQNGIKEFGEEDRLNYMYANMMKVGQNE
;
A
#
# COMPACT_ATOMS: atom_id res chain seq x y z
N THR A 1 1.00 0.64 -27.20
CA THR A 1 0.80 1.85 -26.35
C THR A 1 1.71 1.84 -25.14
N LEU A 2 1.76 0.77 -24.32
CA LEU A 2 2.64 0.69 -23.12
C LEU A 2 4.12 0.69 -23.47
N SER A 3 4.52 0.04 -24.55
CA SER A 3 5.90 0.14 -25.06
C SER A 3 6.29 1.57 -25.37
N TYR A 4 5.38 2.36 -25.95
CA TYR A 4 5.60 3.79 -26.19
C TYR A 4 5.75 4.56 -24.86
N ILE A 5 4.84 4.33 -23.90
CA ILE A 5 4.88 5.00 -22.59
C ILE A 5 6.17 4.68 -21.83
N ASN A 6 6.66 3.46 -21.93
CA ASN A 6 7.88 3.04 -21.21
C ASN A 6 9.18 3.54 -21.85
N ASN A 7 9.20 3.81 -23.16
CA ASN A 7 10.40 4.15 -23.92
C ASN A 7 10.49 5.64 -24.31
N ALA A 8 9.39 6.39 -24.27
CA ALA A 8 9.39 7.80 -24.58
C ALA A 8 9.86 8.64 -23.38
N GLU A 9 10.74 9.60 -23.62
CA GLU A 9 11.14 10.57 -22.59
C GLU A 9 9.99 11.52 -22.25
N GLU A 10 9.21 11.90 -23.26
CA GLU A 10 8.06 12.78 -23.13
C GLU A 10 6.85 12.15 -23.81
N ILE A 11 5.71 12.20 -23.13
CA ILE A 11 4.46 11.57 -23.56
C ILE A 11 3.39 12.64 -23.60
N THR A 12 2.86 12.92 -24.81
CA THR A 12 1.77 13.86 -25.00
C THR A 12 0.48 13.13 -25.33
N PHE A 13 -0.57 13.42 -24.58
CA PHE A 13 -1.92 12.93 -24.83
C PHE A 13 -2.75 14.00 -25.55
N TYR A 14 -3.51 13.55 -26.51
CA TYR A 14 -4.37 14.39 -27.34
C TYR A 14 -5.83 13.96 -27.18
N ASP A 15 -6.73 14.92 -27.36
CA ASP A 15 -8.16 14.58 -27.49
C ASP A 15 -8.48 14.02 -28.90
N ASP A 16 -9.73 13.66 -29.12
CA ASP A 16 -10.27 13.17 -30.39
C ASP A 16 -10.14 14.21 -31.54
N LYS A 17 -10.03 15.49 -31.21
CA LYS A 17 -9.81 16.60 -32.14
C LYS A 17 -8.31 16.91 -32.36
N LYS A 18 -7.43 16.09 -31.82
CA LYS A 18 -5.96 16.24 -31.88
C LYS A 18 -5.42 17.50 -31.17
N ASN A 19 -6.19 18.08 -30.24
CA ASN A 19 -5.64 19.12 -29.38
C ASN A 19 -4.85 18.47 -28.24
N GLU A 20 -3.69 19.01 -27.95
CA GLU A 20 -2.88 18.59 -26.80
C GLU A 20 -3.66 18.82 -25.50
N LYS A 21 -3.74 17.78 -24.65
CA LYS A 21 -4.39 17.84 -23.35
C LYS A 21 -3.42 17.86 -22.20
N VAL A 22 -2.44 16.96 -22.24
CA VAL A 22 -1.46 16.85 -21.18
C VAL A 22 -0.17 16.24 -21.70
N THR A 23 0.95 16.79 -21.27
CA THR A 23 2.28 16.26 -21.56
C THR A 23 2.97 15.86 -20.26
N PHE A 24 3.51 14.64 -20.23
CA PHE A 24 4.23 14.07 -19.11
C PHE A 24 5.68 13.79 -19.49
N ASN A 25 6.60 14.18 -18.63
CA ASN A 25 7.97 13.70 -18.70
C ASN A 25 8.08 12.38 -17.93
N ARG A 26 8.36 11.28 -18.64
CA ARG A 26 8.39 9.93 -18.09
C ARG A 26 9.42 9.78 -16.97
N GLY A 27 10.55 10.44 -17.04
CA GLY A 27 11.61 10.40 -16.04
C GLY A 27 11.20 10.91 -14.66
N LYS A 28 10.13 11.71 -14.58
CA LYS A 28 9.59 12.20 -13.31
C LYS A 28 8.73 11.17 -12.55
N TYR A 29 8.35 10.07 -13.20
CA TYR A 29 7.45 9.06 -12.64
C TYR A 29 8.14 7.71 -12.52
N LYS A 30 8.23 7.19 -11.30
CA LYS A 30 8.87 5.90 -11.02
C LYS A 30 8.01 4.71 -11.46
N ASN A 31 6.71 4.81 -11.25
CA ASN A 31 5.76 3.74 -11.53
C ASN A 31 4.67 4.22 -12.49
N VAL A 32 4.23 3.31 -13.35
CA VAL A 32 3.05 3.45 -14.20
C VAL A 32 2.15 2.26 -13.92
N PHE A 33 0.89 2.53 -13.61
CA PHE A 33 -0.15 1.53 -13.44
C PHE A 33 -1.09 1.61 -14.63
N THR A 34 -1.51 0.48 -15.14
CA THR A 34 -2.38 0.38 -16.30
C THR A 34 -3.69 -0.26 -15.90
N PHE A 35 -4.78 0.36 -16.30
CA PHE A 35 -6.12 -0.17 -16.14
C PHE A 35 -6.73 -0.45 -17.51
N CYS A 36 -7.28 -1.64 -17.67
CA CYS A 36 -8.16 -1.99 -18.78
C CYS A 36 -9.58 -1.94 -18.24
N VAL A 37 -10.27 -0.85 -18.53
CA VAL A 37 -11.64 -0.63 -18.01
C VAL A 37 -12.65 -1.13 -19.02
N THR A 38 -13.57 -2.00 -18.59
CA THR A 38 -14.66 -2.56 -19.37
C THR A 38 -16.00 -2.00 -18.88
N VAL A 39 -17.00 -1.96 -19.77
CA VAL A 39 -18.36 -1.55 -19.40
C VAL A 39 -19.04 -2.66 -18.61
N ASP A 40 -18.91 -3.90 -19.10
CA ASP A 40 -19.47 -5.06 -18.43
C ASP A 40 -18.47 -5.65 -17.42
N ASN A 41 -18.99 -6.22 -16.34
CA ASN A 41 -18.21 -6.95 -15.38
C ASN A 41 -18.02 -8.40 -15.84
N PHE A 42 -16.79 -8.80 -16.10
CA PHE A 42 -16.42 -10.16 -16.49
C PHE A 42 -15.92 -11.01 -15.31
N ASN A 43 -16.03 -10.51 -14.06
CA ASN A 43 -15.73 -11.22 -12.82
C ASN A 43 -14.37 -11.96 -12.85
N ALA A 44 -14.43 -13.29 -12.73
CA ALA A 44 -13.24 -14.14 -12.68
C ALA A 44 -12.30 -14.01 -13.90
N PHE A 45 -12.78 -13.53 -15.05
CA PHE A 45 -11.92 -13.27 -16.19
C PHE A 45 -11.02 -12.04 -15.92
N GLU A 46 -11.57 -10.95 -15.40
CA GLU A 46 -10.83 -9.74 -15.07
C GLU A 46 -9.78 -10.02 -13.99
N ALA A 47 -10.17 -10.67 -12.91
CA ALA A 47 -9.28 -11.01 -11.80
C ALA A 47 -8.12 -11.94 -12.18
N LYS A 48 -8.22 -12.67 -13.30
CA LYS A 48 -7.25 -13.67 -13.77
C LYS A 48 -6.61 -13.34 -15.11
N ILE A 49 -6.93 -12.21 -15.70
CA ILE A 49 -6.51 -11.86 -17.07
C ILE A 49 -5.00 -12.01 -17.28
N GLU A 50 -4.19 -11.69 -16.27
CA GLU A 50 -2.74 -11.78 -16.34
C GLU A 50 -2.20 -13.22 -16.32
N LYS A 51 -3.01 -14.16 -15.81
CA LYS A 51 -2.68 -15.59 -15.76
C LYS A 51 -3.08 -16.33 -17.04
N MET A 52 -3.73 -15.65 -17.99
CA MET A 52 -4.18 -16.23 -19.24
C MET A 52 -3.09 -16.16 -20.30
N ASN A 53 -2.45 -17.28 -20.57
CA ASN A 53 -1.29 -17.38 -21.48
C ASN A 53 -1.57 -16.97 -22.94
N PHE A 54 -2.84 -16.89 -23.34
CA PHE A 54 -3.23 -16.50 -24.69
C PHE A 54 -3.43 -14.98 -24.86
N LEU A 55 -3.43 -14.23 -23.78
CA LEU A 55 -3.52 -12.77 -23.81
C LEU A 55 -2.14 -12.15 -23.55
N GLN A 56 -1.71 -11.28 -24.46
CA GLN A 56 -0.51 -10.48 -24.27
C GLN A 56 -0.84 -9.27 -23.38
N VAL A 57 -0.96 -9.50 -22.09
CA VAL A 57 -1.18 -8.44 -21.10
C VAL A 57 0.16 -8.13 -20.44
N ASN A 58 0.47 -6.84 -20.31
CA ASN A 58 1.67 -6.45 -19.58
C ASN A 58 1.50 -6.76 -18.09
N SER A 59 2.54 -7.33 -17.49
CA SER A 59 2.58 -7.62 -16.06
C SER A 59 2.19 -6.40 -15.23
N GLY A 60 1.16 -6.54 -14.43
CA GLY A 60 0.62 -5.50 -13.54
C GLY A 60 -0.47 -4.60 -14.16
N THR A 61 -1.05 -5.00 -15.29
CA THR A 61 -2.29 -4.40 -15.79
C THR A 61 -3.47 -4.93 -14.99
N ILE A 62 -4.30 -4.06 -14.49
CA ILE A 62 -5.55 -4.41 -13.80
C ILE A 62 -6.68 -4.30 -14.82
N ALA A 63 -7.41 -5.40 -15.04
CA ALA A 63 -8.68 -5.35 -15.75
C ALA A 63 -9.81 -5.16 -14.72
N ILE A 64 -10.71 -4.24 -14.98
CA ILE A 64 -11.73 -3.85 -14.01
C ILE A 64 -12.96 -3.31 -14.75
N SER A 65 -14.14 -3.61 -14.24
CA SER A 65 -15.36 -2.98 -14.73
C SER A 65 -15.45 -1.51 -14.31
N VAL A 66 -16.25 -0.73 -15.01
CA VAL A 66 -16.51 0.67 -14.64
C VAL A 66 -17.12 0.76 -13.24
N ASP A 67 -18.03 -0.15 -12.90
CA ASP A 67 -18.70 -0.18 -11.59
C ASP A 67 -17.71 -0.47 -10.45
N ASP A 68 -16.82 -1.45 -10.63
CA ASP A 68 -15.79 -1.77 -9.63
C ASP A 68 -14.74 -0.64 -9.53
N LEU A 69 -14.44 0.05 -10.62
CA LEU A 69 -13.57 1.23 -10.59
C LEU A 69 -14.22 2.39 -9.80
N GLU A 70 -15.53 2.56 -9.88
CA GLU A 70 -16.26 3.51 -9.04
C GLU A 70 -16.14 3.15 -7.55
N VAL A 71 -16.23 1.85 -7.22
CA VAL A 71 -15.96 1.37 -5.85
C VAL A 71 -14.56 1.76 -5.39
N TYR A 72 -13.53 1.58 -6.20
CA TYR A 72 -12.16 1.99 -5.85
C TYR A 72 -12.08 3.49 -5.56
N THR A 73 -12.65 4.32 -6.43
CA THR A 73 -12.59 5.79 -6.26
C THR A 73 -13.38 6.28 -5.05
N ALA A 74 -14.47 5.61 -4.69
CA ALA A 74 -15.27 5.92 -3.51
C ALA A 74 -14.68 5.33 -2.21
N TYR A 75 -13.94 4.23 -2.31
CA TYR A 75 -13.33 3.59 -1.15
C TYR A 75 -12.08 4.33 -0.65
N PHE A 76 -11.17 4.72 -1.55
CA PHE A 76 -9.90 5.31 -1.18
C PHE A 76 -10.00 6.83 -1.05
N ASP A 77 -9.97 7.32 0.20
CA ASP A 77 -10.01 8.75 0.52
C ASP A 77 -8.65 9.45 0.28
N SER A 78 -7.56 8.67 0.17
CA SER A 78 -6.20 9.16 -0.01
C SER A 78 -5.48 8.42 -1.15
N PRO A 79 -4.82 9.15 -2.06
CA PRO A 79 -4.00 8.54 -3.10
C PRO A 79 -2.84 7.71 -2.55
N LEU A 80 -2.36 7.96 -1.32
CA LEU A 80 -1.27 7.17 -0.73
C LEU A 80 -1.74 5.77 -0.34
N TYR A 81 -2.95 5.63 0.20
CA TYR A 81 -3.56 4.32 0.46
C TYR A 81 -3.85 3.57 -0.84
N PHE A 82 -4.36 4.27 -1.85
CA PHE A 82 -4.60 3.67 -3.16
C PHE A 82 -3.30 3.17 -3.81
N LEU A 83 -2.21 3.95 -3.77
CA LEU A 83 -0.92 3.53 -4.30
C LEU A 83 -0.33 2.32 -3.54
N HIS A 84 -0.56 2.23 -2.22
CA HIS A 84 -0.18 1.04 -1.46
C HIS A 84 -1.00 -0.17 -1.90
N TYR A 85 -2.33 -0.03 -2.05
CA TYR A 85 -3.17 -1.09 -2.59
C TYR A 85 -2.67 -1.57 -3.97
N LEU A 86 -2.40 -0.65 -4.89
CA LEU A 86 -1.90 -1.00 -6.22
C LEU A 86 -0.56 -1.75 -6.17
N LYS A 87 0.31 -1.41 -5.22
CA LYS A 87 1.55 -2.16 -4.97
C LYS A 87 1.24 -3.60 -4.55
N GLN A 88 0.34 -3.80 -3.59
CA GLN A 88 -0.06 -5.13 -3.11
C GLN A 88 -0.79 -5.92 -4.20
N ARG A 89 -1.70 -5.29 -4.94
CA ARG A 89 -2.40 -5.89 -6.07
C ARG A 89 -1.43 -6.38 -7.14
N LYS A 90 -0.42 -5.58 -7.46
CA LYS A 90 0.64 -5.98 -8.39
C LYS A 90 1.50 -7.13 -7.86
N ALA A 91 1.77 -7.20 -6.56
CA ALA A 91 2.47 -8.33 -5.96
C ALA A 91 1.64 -9.61 -6.07
N ALA A 92 0.33 -9.53 -5.80
CA ALA A 92 -0.59 -10.65 -5.90
C ALA A 92 -0.69 -11.26 -7.32
N THR A 93 -0.50 -10.46 -8.37
CA THR A 93 -0.48 -10.99 -9.75
C THR A 93 0.68 -11.95 -9.99
N ARG A 94 1.76 -11.81 -9.24
CA ARG A 94 2.94 -12.67 -9.34
C ARG A 94 2.80 -13.96 -8.57
N SER A 95 1.86 -14.05 -7.64
CA SER A 95 1.57 -15.28 -6.93
C SER A 95 1.04 -16.34 -7.89
N LYS A 96 1.66 -17.49 -7.91
CA LYS A 96 1.21 -18.63 -8.73
C LYS A 96 0.06 -19.38 -8.07
N THR A 97 -0.04 -19.26 -6.75
CA THR A 97 -0.98 -19.99 -5.91
C THR A 97 -2.29 -19.27 -5.73
N LEU A 98 -2.26 -17.93 -5.60
CA LEU A 98 -3.46 -17.13 -5.31
C LEU A 98 -4.40 -17.04 -6.52
N LEU A 99 -5.63 -17.51 -6.35
CA LEU A 99 -6.71 -17.41 -7.32
C LEU A 99 -7.91 -16.70 -6.71
N LEU A 100 -8.21 -15.50 -7.17
CA LEU A 100 -9.40 -14.77 -6.78
C LEU A 100 -10.45 -14.81 -7.91
N SER A 101 -11.71 -14.71 -7.52
CA SER A 101 -12.82 -14.84 -8.45
C SER A 101 -13.33 -13.51 -8.98
N ASP A 102 -12.91 -12.41 -8.34
CA ASP A 102 -13.41 -11.07 -8.65
C ASP A 102 -12.35 -10.01 -8.30
N GLU A 103 -12.37 -8.87 -8.98
CA GLU A 103 -11.42 -7.79 -8.70
C GLU A 103 -11.67 -7.14 -7.34
N LEU A 104 -12.94 -7.04 -6.90
CA LEU A 104 -13.25 -6.55 -5.55
C LEU A 104 -12.84 -7.53 -4.45
N ASP A 105 -12.72 -8.83 -4.72
CA ASP A 105 -12.13 -9.79 -3.78
C ASP A 105 -10.66 -9.43 -3.48
N HIS A 106 -9.91 -8.88 -4.46
CA HIS A 106 -8.55 -8.36 -4.20
C HIS A 106 -8.56 -7.19 -3.22
N LEU A 107 -9.52 -6.27 -3.36
CA LEU A 107 -9.68 -5.16 -2.42
C LEU A 107 -10.10 -5.67 -1.03
N GLY A 108 -11.06 -6.58 -0.96
CA GLY A 108 -11.49 -7.19 0.29
C GLY A 108 -10.37 -7.92 1.02
N MET A 109 -9.58 -8.74 0.31
CA MET A 109 -8.40 -9.38 0.89
C MET A 109 -7.36 -8.36 1.39
N TYR A 110 -7.15 -7.28 0.64
CA TYR A 110 -6.26 -6.21 1.07
C TYR A 110 -6.75 -5.53 2.37
N ILE A 111 -8.05 -5.34 2.52
CA ILE A 111 -8.65 -4.77 3.73
C ILE A 111 -8.39 -5.68 4.94
N VAL A 112 -8.59 -6.98 4.78
CA VAL A 112 -8.48 -7.96 5.89
C VAL A 112 -7.03 -8.31 6.20
N HIS A 113 -6.23 -8.62 5.18
CA HIS A 113 -4.89 -9.20 5.33
C HIS A 113 -3.75 -8.23 5.00
N ASN A 114 -4.05 -7.02 4.53
CA ASN A 114 -3.06 -6.04 4.10
C ASN A 114 -2.11 -6.57 3.01
N ASN A 115 -1.03 -7.23 3.40
CA ASN A 115 -0.10 -7.90 2.49
C ASN A 115 -0.60 -9.32 2.16
N TYR A 116 -1.70 -9.39 1.43
CA TYR A 116 -2.40 -10.65 1.17
C TYR A 116 -1.68 -11.61 0.22
N GLU A 117 -0.70 -11.14 -0.54
CA GLU A 117 0.19 -12.03 -1.31
C GLU A 117 1.06 -12.87 -0.38
N MET A 118 1.62 -12.26 0.67
CA MET A 118 2.36 -13.00 1.70
C MET A 118 1.44 -13.95 2.48
N TYR A 119 0.23 -13.51 2.80
CA TYR A 119 -0.76 -14.38 3.44
C TYR A 119 -1.08 -15.61 2.58
N ALA A 120 -1.24 -15.42 1.26
CA ALA A 120 -1.42 -16.54 0.34
C ALA A 120 -0.19 -17.48 0.28
N GLY A 121 1.01 -16.95 0.52
CA GLY A 121 2.26 -17.73 0.60
C GLY A 121 2.32 -18.70 1.78
N GLU A 122 1.53 -18.49 2.84
CA GLU A 122 1.39 -19.44 3.95
C GLU A 122 0.76 -20.77 3.50
N PHE A 123 0.14 -20.80 2.32
CA PHE A 123 -0.49 -21.96 1.68
C PHE A 123 0.32 -22.51 0.50
N ASP A 124 1.61 -22.20 0.40
CA ASP A 124 2.48 -22.60 -0.73
C ASP A 124 2.65 -24.12 -0.88
N ASP A 125 2.37 -24.89 0.16
CA ASP A 125 2.27 -26.36 0.08
C ASP A 125 1.06 -26.84 -0.76
N CYS A 126 0.12 -25.94 -1.07
CA CYS A 126 -1.01 -26.19 -1.95
C CYS A 126 -0.68 -25.75 -3.37
N ASN A 127 -1.10 -26.52 -4.38
CA ASN A 127 -0.93 -26.14 -5.79
C ASN A 127 -1.68 -24.84 -6.16
N SER A 128 -2.74 -24.51 -5.42
CA SER A 128 -3.49 -23.28 -5.56
C SER A 128 -4.26 -22.96 -4.27
N PHE A 129 -4.33 -21.68 -3.95
CA PHE A 129 -5.18 -21.11 -2.90
C PHE A 129 -6.28 -20.29 -3.58
N ALA A 130 -7.49 -20.80 -3.59
CA ALA A 130 -8.66 -20.06 -4.11
C ALA A 130 -9.38 -19.37 -2.96
N ALA A 131 -9.56 -18.06 -3.08
CA ALA A 131 -10.30 -17.27 -2.11
C ALA A 131 -11.46 -16.55 -2.82
N TYR A 132 -12.58 -16.44 -2.14
CA TYR A 132 -13.81 -15.80 -2.62
C TYR A 132 -14.62 -15.27 -1.44
N GLY A 133 -15.55 -14.36 -1.72
CA GLY A 133 -16.44 -13.78 -0.69
C GLY A 133 -15.82 -12.61 0.06
N TYR A 134 -14.59 -12.20 -0.23
CA TYR A 134 -13.97 -11.04 0.41
C TYR A 134 -14.60 -9.71 0.00
N ARG A 135 -15.33 -9.68 -1.11
CA ARG A 135 -16.09 -8.51 -1.54
C ARG A 135 -17.39 -8.26 -0.78
N GLU A 136 -17.90 -9.25 -0.03
CA GLU A 136 -19.23 -9.22 0.60
C GLU A 136 -19.42 -7.99 1.52
N ASP A 137 -18.43 -7.65 2.33
CA ASP A 137 -18.49 -6.47 3.21
C ASP A 137 -18.49 -5.15 2.42
N LEU A 138 -17.77 -5.10 1.29
CA LEU A 138 -17.79 -3.96 0.37
C LEU A 138 -19.17 -3.83 -0.27
N ASP A 139 -19.70 -4.92 -0.80
CA ASP A 139 -21.04 -4.96 -1.41
C ASP A 139 -22.12 -4.51 -0.42
N ALA A 140 -22.06 -5.01 0.83
CA ALA A 140 -22.98 -4.61 1.89
C ALA A 140 -22.88 -3.11 2.21
N TYR A 141 -21.65 -2.59 2.31
CA TYR A 141 -21.43 -1.16 2.55
C TYR A 141 -21.95 -0.30 1.41
N PHE A 142 -21.58 -0.59 0.15
CA PHE A 142 -22.01 0.21 -0.98
C PHE A 142 -23.51 0.09 -1.22
N ALA A 143 -24.12 -1.09 -1.00
CA ALA A 143 -25.56 -1.23 -1.01
C ALA A 143 -26.24 -0.36 0.06
N SER A 144 -25.66 -0.23 1.25
CA SER A 144 -26.21 0.61 2.32
C SER A 144 -26.25 2.10 1.97
N LEU A 145 -25.35 2.57 1.12
CA LEU A 145 -25.35 3.96 0.65
C LEU A 145 -26.57 4.29 -0.24
N HIS A 146 -27.12 3.28 -0.89
CA HIS A 146 -28.26 3.41 -1.81
C HIS A 146 -29.58 2.95 -1.20
N CYS A 147 -29.53 2.07 -0.19
CA CYS A 147 -30.71 1.50 0.46
C CYS A 147 -30.70 1.82 1.96
N LYS A 148 -31.64 2.67 2.41
CA LYS A 148 -31.73 3.12 3.80
C LYS A 148 -32.14 2.01 4.79
N GLU A 149 -32.60 0.88 4.29
CA GLU A 149 -33.05 -0.25 5.11
C GLU A 149 -31.88 -1.17 5.54
N VAL A 150 -30.70 -0.96 4.94
CA VAL A 150 -29.48 -1.73 5.21
C VAL A 150 -28.45 -0.80 5.81
N GLU A 151 -28.05 -1.04 7.05
CA GLU A 151 -26.90 -0.35 7.67
C GLU A 151 -25.68 -1.27 7.62
N SER A 152 -24.62 -0.79 6.99
CA SER A 152 -23.32 -1.46 6.98
C SER A 152 -22.20 -0.45 7.18
N ALA A 153 -21.24 -0.75 8.04
CA ALA A 153 -20.07 0.10 8.22
C ALA A 153 -19.09 -0.07 7.05
N LYS A 154 -18.39 1.00 6.70
CA LYS A 154 -17.29 0.93 5.72
C LYS A 154 -16.24 -0.05 6.22
N PRO A 155 -15.92 -1.13 5.49
CA PRO A 155 -14.83 -2.02 5.87
C PRO A 155 -13.51 -1.27 5.77
N VAL A 156 -12.68 -1.35 6.81
CA VAL A 156 -11.42 -0.62 6.88
C VAL A 156 -10.33 -1.48 7.47
N GLN A 157 -9.09 -1.27 7.02
CA GLN A 157 -7.93 -1.90 7.65
C GLN A 157 -7.74 -1.43 9.09
N GLU A 158 -7.25 -2.32 9.95
CA GLU A 158 -6.80 -1.98 11.29
C GLU A 158 -5.49 -1.18 11.23
N ILE A 159 -5.64 0.14 11.23
CA ILE A 159 -4.52 1.08 11.26
C ILE A 159 -4.69 1.98 12.49
N PRO A 160 -3.70 2.00 13.42
CA PRO A 160 -3.74 2.87 14.58
C PRO A 160 -3.93 4.34 14.20
N ASN A 161 -4.67 5.09 15.02
CA ASN A 161 -4.96 6.50 14.76
C ASN A 161 -3.70 7.36 14.65
N GLU A 162 -2.64 7.03 15.39
CA GLU A 162 -1.34 7.70 15.32
C GLU A 162 -0.70 7.53 13.96
N ILE A 163 -0.74 6.33 13.41
CA ILE A 163 -0.24 6.03 12.05
C ILE A 163 -1.07 6.78 11.01
N ARG A 164 -2.40 6.79 11.13
CA ARG A 164 -3.28 7.57 10.22
C ARG A 164 -2.94 9.05 10.24
N LYS A 165 -2.70 9.64 11.43
CA LYS A 165 -2.29 11.03 11.58
C LYS A 165 -0.93 11.31 10.93
N ILE A 166 0.04 10.40 11.09
CA ILE A 166 1.35 10.52 10.44
C ILE A 166 1.18 10.55 8.92
N ILE A 167 0.40 9.61 8.37
CA ILE A 167 0.14 9.53 6.92
C ILE A 167 -0.53 10.81 6.43
N SER A 168 -1.56 11.30 7.12
CA SER A 168 -2.26 12.54 6.77
C SER A 168 -1.31 13.75 6.72
N VAL A 169 -0.43 13.90 7.72
CA VAL A 169 0.56 14.99 7.74
C VAL A 169 1.56 14.88 6.59
N VAL A 170 2.01 13.67 6.29
CA VAL A 170 2.96 13.41 5.19
C VAL A 170 2.32 13.71 3.83
N GLU A 171 1.05 13.39 3.67
CA GLU A 171 0.27 13.69 2.47
C GLU A 171 0.02 15.19 2.30
N GLU A 172 -0.48 15.86 3.34
CA GLU A 172 -0.76 17.30 3.35
C GLU A 172 0.49 18.12 3.03
N LYS A 173 1.62 17.80 3.63
CA LYS A 173 2.89 18.49 3.41
C LYS A 173 3.60 18.13 2.12
N GLN A 174 3.09 17.21 1.33
CA GLN A 174 3.66 16.78 0.05
C GLN A 174 5.16 16.39 0.16
N LEU A 175 5.56 15.76 1.26
CA LEU A 175 6.96 15.47 1.57
C LEU A 175 7.61 14.59 0.49
N PHE A 176 8.88 14.84 0.20
CA PHE A 176 9.65 13.97 -0.68
C PHE A 176 9.74 12.56 -0.09
N GLY A 177 9.59 11.54 -0.95
CA GLY A 177 9.62 10.13 -0.50
C GLY A 177 8.36 9.65 0.22
N ARG A 178 7.29 10.49 0.28
CA ARG A 178 6.03 10.15 0.99
C ARG A 178 5.45 8.78 0.61
N VAL A 179 5.47 8.43 -0.66
CA VAL A 179 4.93 7.13 -1.12
C VAL A 179 5.72 5.97 -0.54
N SER A 180 7.05 6.05 -0.58
CA SER A 180 7.92 4.99 -0.02
C SER A 180 7.77 4.88 1.49
N PHE A 181 7.65 6.01 2.19
CA PHE A 181 7.47 6.05 3.63
C PHE A 181 6.10 5.49 4.06
N VAL A 182 5.03 5.87 3.36
CA VAL A 182 3.68 5.36 3.66
C VAL A 182 3.58 3.88 3.32
N ASN A 183 4.14 3.44 2.20
CA ASN A 183 4.22 2.00 1.88
C ASN A 183 4.94 1.22 2.98
N PHE A 184 6.06 1.74 3.49
CA PHE A 184 6.80 1.13 4.60
C PHE A 184 5.93 0.97 5.86
N LEU A 185 5.17 2.02 6.24
CA LEU A 185 4.27 1.95 7.41
C LEU A 185 3.10 0.98 7.19
N LEU A 186 2.58 0.94 5.97
CA LEU A 186 1.42 0.11 5.63
C LEU A 186 1.80 -1.35 5.31
N ASP A 187 3.06 -1.64 4.98
CA ASP A 187 3.54 -3.02 4.81
C ASP A 187 3.60 -3.79 6.14
N TYR A 188 3.63 -3.11 7.28
CA TYR A 188 3.60 -3.77 8.58
C TYR A 188 2.25 -4.45 8.86
N ALA A 189 2.30 -5.63 9.48
CA ALA A 189 1.13 -6.29 10.05
C ALA A 189 0.48 -5.43 11.16
N PRO A 190 -0.83 -5.61 11.45
CA PRO A 190 -1.54 -4.83 12.46
C PRO A 190 -0.83 -4.82 13.83
N GLU A 191 -0.32 -5.97 14.26
CA GLU A 191 0.41 -6.12 15.54
C GLU A 191 1.68 -5.27 15.55
N THR A 192 2.44 -5.29 14.46
CA THR A 192 3.67 -4.49 14.33
C THR A 192 3.39 -3.00 14.29
N ARG A 193 2.27 -2.58 13.68
CA ARG A 193 1.83 -1.18 13.71
C ARG A 193 1.49 -0.74 15.13
N ASN A 194 0.81 -1.57 15.91
CA ASN A 194 0.51 -1.31 17.31
C ASN A 194 1.79 -1.22 18.15
N GLN A 195 2.74 -2.15 17.97
CA GLN A 195 4.06 -2.10 18.64
C GLN A 195 4.84 -0.83 18.28
N LEU A 196 4.77 -0.36 17.02
CA LEU A 196 5.40 0.90 16.63
C LEU A 196 4.79 2.08 17.38
N VAL A 197 3.47 2.13 17.54
CA VAL A 197 2.78 3.19 18.30
C VAL A 197 3.17 3.14 19.79
N GLU A 198 3.19 1.96 20.40
CA GLU A 198 3.64 1.77 21.78
C GLU A 198 5.10 2.23 21.94
N THR A 199 5.96 1.89 20.97
CA THR A 199 7.35 2.35 20.95
C THR A 199 7.45 3.87 20.88
N ILE A 200 6.66 4.52 20.02
CA ILE A 200 6.62 5.99 19.95
C ILE A 200 6.19 6.58 21.30
N HIS A 201 5.14 6.09 21.91
CA HIS A 201 4.67 6.55 23.23
C HIS A 201 5.73 6.33 24.32
N TYR A 202 6.39 5.17 24.34
CA TYR A 202 7.49 4.88 25.25
C TYR A 202 8.63 5.87 25.07
N LEU A 203 9.07 6.12 23.83
CA LEU A 203 10.14 7.06 23.53
C LEU A 203 9.79 8.49 23.98
N LEU A 204 8.57 8.94 23.71
CA LEU A 204 8.08 10.24 24.12
C LEU A 204 8.10 10.42 25.64
N LYS A 205 7.71 9.41 26.40
CA LYS A 205 7.76 9.40 27.86
C LYS A 205 9.20 9.39 28.35
N ARG A 206 10.00 8.44 27.86
CA ARG A 206 11.37 8.24 28.31
C ARG A 206 12.28 9.44 28.06
N GLN A 207 12.12 10.10 26.93
CA GLN A 207 12.88 11.31 26.59
C GLN A 207 12.58 12.46 27.54
N ARG A 208 11.35 12.61 28.02
CA ARG A 208 10.99 13.63 29.05
C ARG A 208 11.67 13.34 30.38
N GLU A 209 11.72 12.07 30.77
CA GLU A 209 12.35 11.66 32.03
C GLU A 209 13.86 11.93 32.03
N ILE A 210 14.55 11.62 30.93
CA ILE A 210 16.03 11.71 30.84
C ILE A 210 16.52 13.06 30.27
N GLY A 211 15.62 13.93 29.78
CA GLY A 211 15.93 15.25 29.21
C GLY A 211 16.72 15.21 27.89
N ARG A 212 16.81 14.08 27.23
CA ARG A 212 17.52 13.91 25.95
C ARG A 212 16.82 12.92 25.04
N MET A 213 17.11 13.01 23.71
CA MET A 213 16.65 12.03 22.73
C MET A 213 17.14 10.63 23.10
N PHE A 214 16.27 9.66 22.87
CA PHE A 214 16.52 8.25 23.09
C PHE A 214 15.91 7.47 21.92
N PRO A 215 16.71 6.67 21.16
CA PRO A 215 16.20 5.89 20.04
C PRO A 215 15.69 4.51 20.48
N ALA A 216 14.84 3.92 19.64
CA ALA A 216 14.54 2.50 19.68
C ALA A 216 14.91 1.86 18.34
N PHE A 217 15.23 0.56 18.36
CA PHE A 217 15.59 -0.20 17.17
C PHE A 217 14.77 -1.49 17.11
N SER A 218 14.40 -1.89 15.90
CA SER A 218 13.80 -3.21 15.67
C SER A 218 14.89 -4.30 15.68
N ASN A 219 14.49 -5.52 16.00
CA ASN A 219 15.36 -6.71 16.02
C ASN A 219 14.98 -7.69 14.89
N GLY A 220 14.43 -7.23 13.77
CA GLY A 220 14.09 -8.07 12.61
C GLY A 220 15.25 -8.18 11.60
N ASP A 221 15.02 -8.95 10.53
CA ASP A 221 15.96 -9.14 9.41
C ASP A 221 16.44 -7.81 8.80
N VAL A 222 15.60 -6.79 8.86
CA VAL A 222 15.94 -5.41 8.50
C VAL A 222 15.84 -4.55 9.75
N MET A 223 16.96 -3.96 10.14
CA MET A 223 17.00 -3.08 11.31
C MET A 223 16.41 -1.72 10.98
N HIS A 224 15.41 -1.30 11.75
CA HIS A 224 14.84 0.04 11.69
C HIS A 224 15.12 0.80 12.98
N GLY A 225 15.56 2.06 12.83
CA GLY A 225 15.75 2.98 13.95
C GLY A 225 14.58 3.97 14.05
N CYS A 226 13.97 4.04 15.21
CA CYS A 226 12.92 5.02 15.52
C CYS A 226 13.51 6.15 16.36
N PHE A 227 13.51 7.37 15.82
CA PHE A 227 13.99 8.59 16.47
C PHE A 227 12.84 9.60 16.51
N VAL A 228 12.32 9.86 17.69
CA VAL A 228 11.20 10.78 17.89
C VAL A 228 11.69 12.12 18.39
N LYS A 229 11.38 13.21 17.68
CA LYS A 229 11.69 14.58 18.07
C LYS A 229 10.61 15.12 19.00
N GLN A 230 11.01 15.75 20.09
CA GLN A 230 10.13 16.49 21.00
C GLN A 230 10.63 17.91 21.22
N ASN A 231 9.68 18.85 21.37
CA ASN A 231 10.00 20.23 21.75
C ASN A 231 10.66 20.27 23.14
N GLY A 232 11.72 21.05 23.26
CA GLY A 232 12.49 21.17 24.51
C GLY A 232 13.46 20.04 24.80
N ILE A 233 13.55 19.02 23.94
CA ILE A 233 14.51 17.94 24.03
C ILE A 233 15.61 18.15 22.97
N LYS A 234 16.89 18.06 23.38
CA LYS A 234 18.02 18.14 22.45
C LYS A 234 17.94 16.95 21.48
N GLU A 235 17.84 17.26 20.19
CA GLU A 235 17.79 16.26 19.13
C GLU A 235 19.18 15.76 18.72
N PHE A 236 19.23 14.56 18.14
CA PHE A 236 20.42 14.06 17.47
C PHE A 236 20.53 14.69 16.08
N GLY A 237 21.76 15.05 15.70
CA GLY A 237 22.12 15.36 14.33
C GLY A 237 22.00 14.11 13.44
N GLU A 238 22.15 14.32 12.14
CA GLU A 238 22.12 13.20 11.18
C GLU A 238 23.27 12.20 11.45
N GLU A 239 24.47 12.72 11.71
CA GLU A 239 25.64 11.91 12.04
C GLU A 239 25.43 11.10 13.34
N ASP A 240 24.85 11.70 14.38
CA ASP A 240 24.55 10.99 15.62
C ASP A 240 23.58 9.83 15.38
N ARG A 241 22.53 10.05 14.57
CA ARG A 241 21.56 9.02 14.23
C ARG A 241 22.21 7.85 13.48
N LEU A 242 23.06 8.13 12.51
CA LEU A 242 23.81 7.11 11.78
C LEU A 242 24.74 6.32 12.70
N ASN A 243 25.50 7.01 13.59
CA ASN A 243 26.38 6.37 14.55
C ASN A 243 25.63 5.44 15.52
N TYR A 244 24.44 5.86 15.99
CA TYR A 244 23.57 4.99 16.80
C TYR A 244 23.10 3.75 16.02
N MET A 245 22.72 3.89 14.74
CA MET A 245 22.34 2.77 13.90
C MET A 245 23.50 1.79 13.72
N TYR A 246 24.68 2.28 13.33
CA TYR A 246 25.87 1.43 13.17
C TYR A 246 26.26 0.71 14.47
N ALA A 247 26.26 1.42 15.61
CA ALA A 247 26.58 0.82 16.90
C ALA A 247 25.60 -0.29 17.30
N ASN A 248 24.31 -0.15 16.91
CA ASN A 248 23.32 -1.19 17.17
C ASN A 248 23.49 -2.39 16.23
N MET A 249 23.77 -2.15 14.95
CA MET A 249 24.08 -3.23 13.98
C MET A 249 25.27 -4.08 14.44
N MET A 250 26.34 -3.44 14.93
CA MET A 250 27.51 -4.17 15.43
C MET A 250 27.22 -5.02 16.68
N LYS A 251 26.29 -4.57 17.54
CA LYS A 251 25.90 -5.36 18.72
C LYS A 251 25.08 -6.59 18.35
N VAL A 252 24.24 -6.50 17.34
CA VAL A 252 23.43 -7.64 16.85
C VAL A 252 24.35 -8.66 16.17
N GLY A 253 25.23 -8.23 15.27
CA GLY A 253 26.17 -9.12 14.58
C GLY A 253 27.27 -9.74 15.45
N GLN A 254 27.42 -9.34 16.74
CA GLN A 254 28.31 -9.99 17.70
C GLN A 254 27.61 -11.09 18.52
N ASN A 255 26.27 -11.19 18.42
CA ASN A 255 25.48 -12.20 19.15
C ASN A 255 25.03 -13.35 18.23
N GLU A 256 25.40 -13.33 16.96
CA GLU A 256 25.30 -14.44 16.00
C GLU A 256 26.68 -15.13 15.83
#